data_4268759034e1864ad980971e4b2369ca
#
_entry.id   4268759034e1864ad980971e4b2369ca
#
_cell.length_a   1.000
_cell.length_b   1.000
_cell.length_c   1.000
_cell.angle_alpha   90.00
_cell.angle_beta   90.00
_cell.angle_gamma   90.00
#
_symmetry.space_group_name_H-M   'P 1'
#
loop_
_entity.id
_entity.type
_entity.pdbx_description
1 polymer ?
#
loop_
_entity_poly.entity_id
_entity_poly.type
_entity_poly.pdbx_seq_one_letter_code
_entity_poly.pdbx_strand_id
1 'polypeptide(L)'
;AMCYAYIVAENENLDEIGVQLTYCHMETEQVVRFRETFSQIEIVQWFRNLMDEYEKWAVYQYDWKKQRNASITELTFPFSYRPGQKELAAMVYHTVEKGKRLFVEAPTGVGKTISTVFPAVKAMGEEVCDRIFYLTAKTITRTVAEDCFELLGKQKLLFKTLTITAKEKMCVMDTVSCNPGECERAKGHYN
;
A
#
# COMPACT_ATOMS: atom_id res chain seq x y z
N ALA A 1 19.06 12.01 2.68
CA ALA A 1 20.41 12.60 2.62
C ALA A 1 21.48 11.59 3.00
N MET A 2 21.43 10.97 4.19
CA MET A 2 22.45 10.04 4.72
C MET A 2 22.76 8.84 3.80
N CYS A 3 21.74 8.17 3.23
CA CYS A 3 21.99 7.06 2.29
C CYS A 3 22.75 7.49 1.04
N TYR A 4 22.47 8.69 0.51
CA TYR A 4 23.23 9.23 -0.61
C TYR A 4 24.65 9.56 -0.20
N ALA A 5 24.85 10.10 1.00
CA ALA A 5 26.17 10.38 1.52
C ALA A 5 27.01 9.10 1.64
N TYR A 6 26.41 8.02 2.17
CA TYR A 6 27.06 6.71 2.21
C TYR A 6 27.49 6.22 0.81
N ILE A 7 26.56 6.26 -0.16
CA ILE A 7 26.84 5.79 -1.53
C ILE A 7 27.99 6.61 -2.16
N VAL A 8 27.99 7.93 -1.99
CA VAL A 8 29.03 8.80 -2.55
C VAL A 8 30.37 8.56 -1.85
N ALA A 9 30.37 8.49 -0.49
CA ALA A 9 31.59 8.26 0.28
C ALA A 9 32.27 6.92 -0.10
N GLU A 10 31.48 5.85 -0.28
CA GLU A 10 31.99 4.54 -0.70
C GLU A 10 32.50 4.54 -2.14
N ASN A 11 31.75 5.14 -3.07
CA ASN A 11 32.13 5.12 -4.49
C ASN A 11 33.36 5.97 -4.77
N GLU A 12 33.54 7.07 -4.06
CA GLU A 12 34.66 8.03 -4.28
C GLU A 12 35.77 7.86 -3.25
N ASN A 13 35.66 6.88 -2.34
CA ASN A 13 36.65 6.62 -1.27
C ASN A 13 36.97 7.88 -0.46
N LEU A 14 35.91 8.58 0.01
CA LEU A 14 36.09 9.81 0.78
C LEU A 14 36.26 9.47 2.26
N ASP A 15 37.26 10.08 2.89
CA ASP A 15 37.46 9.95 4.35
C ASP A 15 36.42 10.68 5.16
N GLU A 16 35.86 11.76 4.62
CA GLU A 16 34.83 12.59 5.23
C GLU A 16 33.76 13.02 4.19
N ILE A 17 32.51 13.17 4.61
CA ILE A 17 31.44 13.68 3.76
C ILE A 17 30.51 14.62 4.52
N GLY A 18 30.21 15.77 3.90
CA GLY A 18 29.25 16.73 4.43
C GLY A 18 27.84 16.45 3.98
N VAL A 19 26.90 16.42 4.93
CA VAL A 19 25.46 16.28 4.68
C VAL A 19 24.76 17.59 5.02
N GLN A 20 23.91 18.08 4.13
CA GLN A 20 23.11 19.26 4.38
C GLN A 20 21.64 18.97 4.18
N LEU A 21 20.82 19.33 5.15
CA LEU A 21 19.37 19.44 5.03
C LEU A 21 18.98 20.91 4.93
N THR A 22 18.18 21.25 3.94
CA THR A 22 17.69 22.62 3.72
C THR A 22 16.18 22.61 3.83
N TYR A 23 15.64 23.39 4.75
CA TYR A 23 14.22 23.62 4.92
C TYR A 23 13.87 25.00 4.39
N CYS A 24 12.82 25.10 3.59
CA CYS A 24 12.28 26.35 3.09
C CYS A 24 10.82 26.48 3.54
N HIS A 25 10.49 27.57 4.21
CA HIS A 25 9.10 27.87 4.56
C HIS A 25 8.38 28.36 3.30
N MET A 26 7.29 27.71 2.93
CA MET A 26 6.62 27.93 1.64
C MET A 26 6.02 29.34 1.50
N GLU A 27 5.60 29.97 2.60
CA GLU A 27 4.96 31.30 2.57
C GLU A 27 5.95 32.45 2.78
N THR A 28 6.93 32.27 3.69
CA THR A 28 7.87 33.33 4.06
C THR A 28 9.19 33.25 3.32
N GLU A 29 9.41 32.17 2.53
CA GLU A 29 10.68 31.86 1.83
C GLU A 29 11.89 31.80 2.77
N GLN A 30 11.66 31.73 4.08
CA GLN A 30 12.74 31.54 5.04
C GLN A 30 13.43 30.21 4.81
N VAL A 31 14.77 30.25 4.74
CA VAL A 31 15.62 29.07 4.51
C VAL A 31 16.47 28.80 5.74
N VAL A 32 16.32 27.59 6.30
CA VAL A 32 17.16 27.07 7.37
C VAL A 32 17.99 25.90 6.85
N ARG A 33 19.29 25.88 7.15
CA ARG A 33 20.21 24.83 6.72
C ARG A 33 20.86 24.18 7.94
N PHE A 34 20.74 22.85 8.00
CA PHE A 34 21.45 22.03 8.96
C PHE A 34 22.58 21.32 8.21
N ARG A 35 23.80 21.47 8.70
CA ARG A 35 24.98 20.84 8.11
C ARG A 35 25.69 20.01 9.17
N GLU A 36 26.11 18.83 8.77
CA GLU A 36 26.87 17.93 9.60
C GLU A 36 27.92 17.20 8.73
N THR A 37 29.10 16.96 9.28
CA THR A 37 30.17 16.23 8.59
C THR A 37 30.35 14.90 9.30
N PHE A 38 30.44 13.85 8.51
CA PHE A 38 30.61 12.48 9.00
C PHE A 38 31.91 11.90 8.41
N SER A 39 32.68 11.23 9.24
CA SER A 39 33.76 10.36 8.75
C SER A 39 33.18 9.14 8.01
N GLN A 40 34.01 8.53 7.17
CA GLN A 40 33.64 7.29 6.46
C GLN A 40 33.18 6.21 7.46
N ILE A 41 33.86 6.06 8.59
CA ILE A 41 33.51 5.07 9.61
C ILE A 41 32.11 5.32 10.17
N GLU A 42 31.79 6.57 10.49
CA GLU A 42 30.49 6.94 11.05
C GLU A 42 29.33 6.71 10.07
N ILE A 43 29.53 7.12 8.78
CA ILE A 43 28.47 6.96 7.79
C ILE A 43 28.25 5.48 7.43
N VAL A 44 29.31 4.67 7.38
CA VAL A 44 29.22 3.22 7.16
C VAL A 44 28.51 2.55 8.33
N GLN A 45 28.85 2.89 9.57
CA GLN A 45 28.20 2.33 10.76
C GLN A 45 26.72 2.72 10.81
N TRP A 46 26.41 3.99 10.53
CA TRP A 46 25.03 4.45 10.44
C TRP A 46 24.23 3.64 9.40
N PHE A 47 24.81 3.44 8.21
CA PHE A 47 24.14 2.70 7.14
C PHE A 47 23.93 1.22 7.49
N ARG A 48 24.91 0.58 8.12
CA ARG A 48 24.78 -0.80 8.61
C ARG A 48 23.64 -0.93 9.62
N ASN A 49 23.60 -0.05 10.63
CA ASN A 49 22.53 -0.05 11.61
C ASN A 49 21.14 0.13 10.94
N LEU A 50 21.05 1.00 9.94
CA LEU A 50 19.82 1.17 9.17
C LEU A 50 19.44 -0.10 8.41
N MET A 51 20.41 -0.79 7.80
CA MET A 51 20.16 -2.04 7.09
C MET A 51 19.74 -3.17 8.01
N ASP A 52 20.34 -3.30 9.19
CA ASP A 52 19.99 -4.30 10.19
C ASP A 52 18.51 -4.14 10.65
N GLU A 53 18.05 -2.90 10.81
CA GLU A 53 16.64 -2.64 11.13
C GLU A 53 15.72 -2.88 9.93
N TYR A 54 16.15 -2.51 8.72
CA TYR A 54 15.38 -2.73 7.49
C TYR A 54 15.25 -4.21 7.14
N GLU A 55 16.30 -5.02 7.39
CA GLU A 55 16.31 -6.45 7.09
C GLU A 55 15.15 -7.18 7.80
N LYS A 56 14.90 -6.86 9.07
CA LYS A 56 13.78 -7.45 9.83
C LYS A 56 12.44 -7.27 9.10
N TRP A 57 12.22 -6.06 8.58
CA TRP A 57 11.01 -5.76 7.82
C TRP A 57 11.01 -6.43 6.44
N ALA A 58 12.13 -6.45 5.74
CA ALA A 58 12.27 -7.08 4.43
C ALA A 58 12.02 -8.59 4.49
N VAL A 59 12.61 -9.28 5.48
CA VAL A 59 12.38 -10.70 5.74
C VAL A 59 10.90 -10.96 6.04
N TYR A 60 10.31 -10.17 6.94
CA TYR A 60 8.88 -10.28 7.23
C TYR A 60 8.01 -10.11 5.97
N GLN A 61 8.31 -9.13 5.10
CA GLN A 61 7.54 -8.92 3.85
C GLN A 61 7.72 -10.09 2.87
N TYR A 62 8.93 -10.62 2.76
CA TYR A 62 9.22 -11.78 1.93
C TYR A 62 8.44 -13.01 2.39
N ASP A 63 8.53 -13.35 3.67
CA ASP A 63 7.85 -14.50 4.25
C ASP A 63 6.31 -14.34 4.18
N TRP A 64 5.81 -13.14 4.46
CA TRP A 64 4.39 -12.82 4.30
C TRP A 64 3.92 -13.03 2.86
N LYS A 65 4.67 -12.51 1.87
CA LYS A 65 4.33 -12.67 0.45
C LYS A 65 4.26 -14.15 0.07
N LYS A 66 5.23 -14.94 0.51
CA LYS A 66 5.29 -16.38 0.26
C LYS A 66 4.09 -17.13 0.84
N GLN A 67 3.78 -16.87 2.11
CA GLN A 67 2.63 -17.50 2.78
C GLN A 67 1.30 -17.06 2.16
N ARG A 68 1.14 -15.77 1.86
CA ARG A 68 -0.03 -15.24 1.16
C ARG A 68 -0.23 -15.95 -0.17
N ASN A 69 0.79 -16.00 -1.02
CA ASN A 69 0.70 -16.60 -2.34
C ASN A 69 0.35 -18.09 -2.25
N ALA A 70 0.94 -18.83 -1.31
CA ALA A 70 0.59 -20.22 -1.05
C ALA A 70 -0.90 -20.36 -0.67
N SER A 71 -1.44 -19.50 0.20
CA SER A 71 -2.85 -19.53 0.56
C SER A 71 -3.79 -19.21 -0.61
N ILE A 72 -3.35 -18.35 -1.54
CA ILE A 72 -4.13 -18.00 -2.74
C ILE A 72 -4.18 -19.17 -3.72
N THR A 73 -3.14 -19.99 -3.80
CA THR A 73 -3.11 -21.15 -4.69
C THR A 73 -4.27 -22.10 -4.41
N GLU A 74 -4.57 -22.36 -3.13
CA GLU A 74 -5.67 -23.22 -2.68
C GLU A 74 -7.06 -22.58 -2.80
N LEU A 75 -7.13 -21.27 -3.07
CA LEU A 75 -8.39 -20.52 -3.11
C LEU A 75 -9.23 -20.95 -4.32
N THR A 76 -10.49 -21.29 -4.09
CA THR A 76 -11.47 -21.65 -5.11
C THR A 76 -12.60 -20.61 -5.18
N PHE A 77 -13.28 -20.53 -6.33
CA PHE A 77 -14.46 -19.68 -6.43
C PHE A 77 -15.55 -20.19 -5.48
N PRO A 78 -16.10 -19.34 -4.58
CA PRO A 78 -16.90 -19.81 -3.44
C PRO A 78 -18.32 -20.28 -3.79
N PHE A 79 -18.73 -20.16 -5.04
CA PHE A 79 -20.08 -20.50 -5.49
C PHE A 79 -20.06 -21.30 -6.80
N SER A 80 -21.19 -21.88 -7.16
CA SER A 80 -21.41 -22.30 -8.54
C SER A 80 -21.50 -21.06 -9.43
N TYR A 81 -20.79 -21.05 -10.55
CA TYR A 81 -20.84 -19.94 -11.48
C TYR A 81 -22.24 -19.73 -12.06
N ARG A 82 -22.68 -18.50 -12.04
CA ARG A 82 -23.88 -18.07 -12.79
C ARG A 82 -23.51 -17.81 -14.26
N PRO A 83 -24.50 -17.80 -15.18
CA PRO A 83 -24.23 -17.42 -16.57
C PRO A 83 -23.45 -16.09 -16.69
N GLY A 84 -22.41 -16.06 -17.49
CA GLY A 84 -21.53 -14.91 -17.69
C GLY A 84 -20.49 -14.63 -16.60
N GLN A 85 -20.59 -15.25 -15.41
CA GLN A 85 -19.64 -15.02 -14.32
C GLN A 85 -18.25 -15.59 -14.61
N LYS A 86 -18.19 -16.78 -15.17
CA LYS A 86 -16.91 -17.45 -15.46
C LYS A 86 -16.15 -16.67 -16.54
N GLU A 87 -16.85 -16.23 -17.55
CA GLU A 87 -16.31 -15.41 -18.65
C GLU A 87 -15.79 -14.07 -18.10
N LEU A 88 -16.57 -13.40 -17.26
CA LEU A 88 -16.14 -12.16 -16.62
C LEU A 88 -14.89 -12.37 -15.77
N ALA A 89 -14.85 -13.41 -14.94
CA ALA A 89 -13.69 -13.71 -14.12
C ALA A 89 -12.44 -13.99 -14.96
N ALA A 90 -12.57 -14.73 -16.05
CA ALA A 90 -11.48 -14.98 -16.99
C ALA A 90 -10.99 -13.71 -17.68
N MET A 91 -11.90 -12.85 -18.12
CA MET A 91 -11.55 -11.56 -18.74
C MET A 91 -10.80 -10.65 -17.75
N VAL A 92 -11.23 -10.58 -16.49
CA VAL A 92 -10.54 -9.81 -15.45
C VAL A 92 -9.14 -10.35 -15.21
N TYR A 93 -9.00 -11.69 -15.03
CA TYR A 93 -7.70 -12.32 -14.84
C TYR A 93 -6.73 -11.98 -15.98
N HIS A 94 -7.12 -12.23 -17.22
CA HIS A 94 -6.28 -11.94 -18.39
C HIS A 94 -6.00 -10.45 -18.59
N THR A 95 -6.89 -9.59 -18.13
CA THR A 95 -6.67 -8.14 -18.17
C THR A 95 -5.57 -7.72 -17.19
N VAL A 96 -5.59 -8.27 -15.98
CA VAL A 96 -4.53 -8.05 -14.99
C VAL A 96 -3.21 -8.63 -15.49
N GLU A 97 -3.22 -9.89 -15.97
CA GLU A 97 -2.04 -10.57 -16.49
C GLU A 97 -1.35 -9.77 -17.61
N LYS A 98 -2.14 -9.16 -18.50
CA LYS A 98 -1.62 -8.41 -19.65
C LYS A 98 -1.40 -6.91 -19.37
N GLY A 99 -1.63 -6.43 -18.15
CA GLY A 99 -1.53 -5.01 -17.80
C GLY A 99 -2.46 -4.10 -18.63
N LYS A 100 -3.63 -4.60 -19.01
CA LYS A 100 -4.59 -3.89 -19.87
C LYS A 100 -5.72 -3.25 -19.06
N ARG A 101 -6.65 -2.59 -19.76
CA ARG A 101 -7.87 -2.00 -19.20
C ARG A 101 -9.07 -2.81 -19.68
N LEU A 102 -10.04 -3.02 -18.77
CA LEU A 102 -11.30 -3.70 -19.05
C LEU A 102 -12.46 -2.81 -18.64
N PHE A 103 -13.38 -2.58 -19.56
CA PHE A 103 -14.67 -1.94 -19.29
C PHE A 103 -15.74 -3.01 -19.33
N VAL A 104 -16.56 -3.09 -18.29
CA VAL A 104 -17.57 -4.13 -18.14
C VAL A 104 -18.91 -3.49 -17.87
N GLU A 105 -19.88 -3.83 -18.71
CA GLU A 105 -21.30 -3.60 -18.44
C GLU A 105 -21.95 -4.95 -18.07
N ALA A 106 -22.56 -5.04 -16.90
CA ALA A 106 -23.20 -6.24 -16.44
C ALA A 106 -24.43 -5.90 -15.57
N PRO A 107 -25.54 -6.63 -15.69
CA PRO A 107 -26.74 -6.38 -14.91
C PRO A 107 -26.51 -6.50 -13.40
N THR A 108 -27.43 -5.95 -12.62
CA THR A 108 -27.41 -6.11 -11.15
C THR A 108 -27.63 -7.58 -10.77
N GLY A 109 -27.03 -8.01 -9.66
CA GLY A 109 -27.26 -9.37 -9.15
C GLY A 109 -26.40 -10.49 -9.76
N VAL A 110 -25.62 -10.22 -10.81
CA VAL A 110 -24.72 -11.23 -11.41
C VAL A 110 -23.45 -11.52 -10.58
N GLY A 111 -23.27 -10.87 -9.44
CA GLY A 111 -22.07 -11.06 -8.59
C GLY A 111 -20.81 -10.41 -9.14
N LYS A 112 -20.91 -9.18 -9.67
CA LYS A 112 -19.77 -8.42 -10.22
C LYS A 112 -18.57 -8.37 -9.26
N THR A 113 -18.80 -8.09 -7.99
CA THR A 113 -17.72 -7.93 -7.00
C THR A 113 -16.87 -9.18 -6.88
N ILE A 114 -17.47 -10.34 -6.64
CA ILE A 114 -16.71 -11.59 -6.52
C ILE A 114 -16.04 -11.98 -7.85
N SER A 115 -16.70 -11.71 -8.99
CA SER A 115 -16.17 -12.01 -10.32
C SER A 115 -15.04 -11.08 -10.75
N THR A 116 -14.80 -9.98 -10.02
CA THR A 116 -13.65 -9.10 -10.24
C THR A 116 -12.58 -9.27 -9.16
N VAL A 117 -12.96 -9.40 -7.89
CA VAL A 117 -12.02 -9.55 -6.77
C VAL A 117 -11.32 -10.91 -6.81
N PHE A 118 -12.06 -12.00 -6.98
CA PHE A 118 -11.48 -13.35 -6.97
C PHE A 118 -10.37 -13.54 -8.03
N PRO A 119 -10.58 -13.22 -9.33
CA PRO A 119 -9.53 -13.37 -10.33
C PRO A 119 -8.35 -12.40 -10.12
N ALA A 120 -8.58 -11.20 -9.57
CA ALA A 120 -7.51 -10.29 -9.23
C ALA A 120 -6.65 -10.84 -8.07
N VAL A 121 -7.27 -11.46 -7.06
CA VAL A 121 -6.57 -12.16 -5.99
C VAL A 121 -5.79 -13.36 -6.53
N LYS A 122 -6.36 -14.14 -7.44
CA LYS A 122 -5.65 -15.26 -8.10
C LYS A 122 -4.41 -14.76 -8.85
N ALA A 123 -4.52 -13.68 -9.62
CA ALA A 123 -3.39 -13.06 -10.31
C ALA A 123 -2.30 -12.56 -9.34
N MET A 124 -2.69 -12.06 -8.16
CA MET A 124 -1.74 -11.69 -7.09
C MET A 124 -0.99 -12.92 -6.55
N GLY A 125 -1.64 -14.07 -6.41
CA GLY A 125 -1.00 -15.31 -5.99
C GLY A 125 0.06 -15.80 -6.98
N GLU A 126 -0.08 -15.45 -8.25
CA GLU A 126 0.87 -15.73 -9.33
C GLU A 126 1.88 -14.59 -9.57
N GLU A 127 1.98 -13.67 -8.63
CA GLU A 127 2.91 -12.54 -8.64
C GLU A 127 2.73 -11.54 -9.80
N VAL A 128 1.58 -11.57 -10.47
CA VAL A 128 1.25 -10.64 -11.55
C VAL A 128 0.99 -9.21 -11.01
N CYS A 129 0.49 -9.11 -9.77
CA CYS A 129 0.31 -7.83 -9.08
C CYS A 129 0.56 -7.99 -7.58
N ASP A 130 0.97 -6.90 -6.91
CA ASP A 130 1.25 -6.91 -5.47
C ASP A 130 0.14 -6.27 -4.64
N ARG A 131 -0.72 -5.46 -5.25
CA ARG A 131 -1.77 -4.71 -4.56
C ARG A 131 -3.02 -4.61 -5.42
N ILE A 132 -4.17 -4.61 -4.76
CA ILE A 132 -5.48 -4.38 -5.38
C ILE A 132 -6.10 -3.14 -4.74
N PHE A 133 -6.50 -2.18 -5.55
CA PHE A 133 -7.27 -1.01 -5.13
C PHE A 133 -8.71 -1.17 -5.60
N TYR A 134 -9.62 -1.37 -4.66
CA TYR A 134 -11.05 -1.42 -4.95
C TYR A 134 -11.66 -0.04 -4.67
N LEU A 135 -11.86 0.73 -5.72
CA LEU A 135 -12.38 2.09 -5.63
C LEU A 135 -13.91 2.11 -5.76
N THR A 136 -14.58 2.81 -4.87
CA THR A 136 -16.04 2.92 -4.87
C THR A 136 -16.49 4.31 -4.44
N ALA A 137 -17.49 4.85 -5.13
CA ALA A 137 -18.07 6.15 -4.80
C ALA A 137 -19.11 6.09 -3.65
N LYS A 138 -19.66 4.89 -3.36
CA LYS A 138 -20.75 4.71 -2.39
C LYS A 138 -20.32 3.81 -1.24
N THR A 139 -20.75 4.15 -0.03
CA THR A 139 -20.47 3.38 1.19
C THR A 139 -21.01 1.94 1.10
N ILE A 140 -22.22 1.75 0.54
CA ILE A 140 -22.83 0.41 0.36
C ILE A 140 -21.95 -0.50 -0.52
N THR A 141 -21.37 0.02 -1.60
CA THR A 141 -20.51 -0.79 -2.46
C THR A 141 -19.15 -1.14 -1.81
N ARG A 142 -18.70 -0.35 -0.82
CA ARG A 142 -17.57 -0.68 0.03
C ARG A 142 -17.84 -1.93 0.86
N THR A 143 -18.98 -1.97 1.56
CA THR A 143 -19.39 -3.11 2.40
C THR A 143 -19.42 -4.41 1.58
N VAL A 144 -19.96 -4.35 0.36
CA VAL A 144 -19.99 -5.53 -0.53
C VAL A 144 -18.58 -6.04 -0.88
N ALA A 145 -17.60 -5.15 -1.00
CA ALA A 145 -16.20 -5.56 -1.20
C ALA A 145 -15.60 -6.16 0.08
N GLU A 146 -15.86 -5.57 1.24
CA GLU A 146 -15.44 -6.08 2.55
C GLU A 146 -16.02 -7.50 2.78
N ASP A 147 -17.33 -7.69 2.58
CA ASP A 147 -18.01 -8.99 2.67
C ASP A 147 -17.40 -10.02 1.71
N CYS A 148 -17.01 -9.58 0.52
CA CYS A 148 -16.34 -10.45 -0.46
C CYS A 148 -15.00 -10.96 0.05
N PHE A 149 -14.16 -10.11 0.64
CA PHE A 149 -12.88 -10.52 1.23
C PHE A 149 -13.08 -11.39 2.47
N GLU A 150 -14.08 -11.09 3.31
CA GLU A 150 -14.43 -11.94 4.44
C GLU A 150 -14.86 -13.35 3.98
N LEU A 151 -15.69 -13.43 2.93
CA LEU A 151 -16.10 -14.71 2.33
C LEU A 151 -14.90 -15.52 1.83
N LEU A 152 -13.96 -14.89 1.13
CA LEU A 152 -12.74 -15.55 0.67
C LEU A 152 -11.84 -15.97 1.85
N GLY A 153 -11.81 -15.17 2.92
CA GLY A 153 -11.08 -15.47 4.16
C GLY A 153 -11.53 -16.76 4.83
N LYS A 154 -12.80 -17.17 4.69
CA LYS A 154 -13.32 -18.45 5.21
C LYS A 154 -12.63 -19.66 4.59
N GLN A 155 -11.96 -19.52 3.46
CA GLN A 155 -11.15 -20.54 2.81
C GLN A 155 -9.67 -20.52 3.26
N LYS A 156 -9.35 -19.98 4.44
CA LYS A 156 -7.99 -19.82 4.98
C LYS A 156 -7.09 -18.90 4.16
N LEU A 157 -7.67 -17.99 3.39
CA LEU A 157 -6.92 -16.97 2.66
C LEU A 157 -6.16 -16.06 3.63
N LEU A 158 -4.86 -16.00 3.50
CA LEU A 158 -4.02 -15.01 4.17
C LEU A 158 -3.96 -13.74 3.32
N PHE A 159 -4.73 -12.72 3.74
CA PHE A 159 -4.84 -11.48 2.99
C PHE A 159 -4.98 -10.30 3.96
N LYS A 160 -4.30 -9.20 3.68
CA LYS A 160 -4.44 -7.96 4.44
C LYS A 160 -5.32 -7.01 3.67
N THR A 161 -6.37 -6.52 4.32
CA THR A 161 -7.27 -5.51 3.77
C THR A 161 -7.22 -4.24 4.61
N LEU A 162 -7.30 -3.10 3.96
CA LEU A 162 -7.41 -1.80 4.62
C LEU A 162 -8.53 -1.01 3.94
N THR A 163 -9.49 -0.58 4.73
CA THR A 163 -10.54 0.33 4.26
C THR A 163 -10.16 1.77 4.58
N ILE A 164 -9.95 2.57 3.54
CA ILE A 164 -9.68 4.00 3.67
C ILE A 164 -10.99 4.75 3.49
N THR A 165 -11.37 5.50 4.51
CA THR A 165 -12.58 6.34 4.51
C THR A 165 -12.18 7.81 4.54
N ALA A 166 -12.91 8.65 3.82
CA ALA A 166 -12.69 10.09 3.80
C ALA A 166 -12.74 10.67 5.22
N LYS A 167 -11.83 11.60 5.51
CA LYS A 167 -11.63 12.23 6.83
C LYS A 167 -12.93 12.80 7.39
N GLU A 168 -13.72 13.45 6.55
CA GLU A 168 -14.99 14.06 6.92
C GLU A 168 -16.03 13.03 7.42
N LYS A 169 -15.97 11.82 6.90
CA LYS A 169 -16.86 10.71 7.32
C LYS A 169 -16.40 10.03 8.61
N MET A 170 -15.14 10.21 8.99
CA MET A 170 -14.55 9.66 10.20
C MET A 170 -14.51 10.68 11.35
N CYS A 171 -14.78 11.95 11.07
CA CYS A 171 -14.76 13.01 12.06
C CYS A 171 -15.89 12.78 13.08
N VAL A 172 -15.54 12.87 14.36
CA VAL A 172 -16.49 12.74 15.49
C VAL A 172 -17.00 14.11 15.97
N MET A 173 -16.54 15.20 15.33
CA MET A 173 -16.96 16.56 15.62
C MET A 173 -18.21 16.90 14.80
N ASP A 174 -19.11 17.69 15.33
CA ASP A 174 -20.32 18.15 14.64
C ASP A 174 -19.99 18.96 13.38
N THR A 175 -18.89 19.69 13.44
CA THR A 175 -18.33 20.44 12.30
C THR A 175 -16.89 19.97 12.03
N VAL A 176 -16.59 19.67 10.78
CA VAL A 176 -15.25 19.23 10.39
C VAL A 176 -14.36 20.47 10.27
N SER A 177 -13.58 20.74 11.32
CA SER A 177 -12.46 21.69 11.30
C SER A 177 -11.18 20.92 11.61
N CYS A 178 -10.23 20.93 10.67
CA CYS A 178 -8.95 20.26 10.85
C CYS A 178 -7.83 21.26 11.15
N ASN A 179 -8.19 22.43 11.66
CA ASN A 179 -7.25 23.42 12.14
C ASN A 179 -6.76 23.04 13.55
N PRO A 180 -5.43 22.91 13.78
CA PRO A 180 -4.87 22.60 15.10
C PRO A 180 -5.25 23.59 16.22
N GLY A 181 -5.62 24.82 15.87
CA GLY A 181 -6.09 25.83 16.84
C GLY A 181 -7.54 25.61 17.29
N GLU A 182 -8.34 24.89 16.52
CA GLU A 182 -9.78 24.69 16.75
C GLU A 182 -10.13 23.25 17.13
N CYS A 183 -9.30 22.29 16.75
CA CYS A 183 -9.53 20.88 16.97
C CYS A 183 -8.34 20.23 17.68
N GLU A 184 -8.53 19.81 18.91
CA GLU A 184 -7.48 19.13 19.70
C GLU A 184 -6.97 17.83 19.04
N ARG A 185 -7.81 17.16 18.24
CA ARG A 185 -7.43 15.94 17.52
C ARG A 185 -6.56 16.23 16.29
N ALA A 186 -6.61 17.44 15.76
CA ALA A 186 -5.74 17.89 14.69
C ALA A 186 -4.40 18.43 15.22
N LYS A 187 -4.31 18.74 16.53
CA LYS A 187 -3.11 19.22 17.19
C LYS A 187 -2.04 18.14 17.19
N GLY A 188 -0.88 18.44 16.65
CA GLY A 188 0.23 17.49 16.57
C GLY A 188 0.08 16.41 15.48
N HIS A 189 -0.90 16.51 14.58
CA HIS A 189 -1.12 15.53 13.52
C HIS A 189 0.05 15.42 12.53
N TYR A 190 0.85 16.45 12.40
CA TYR A 190 2.01 16.52 11.51
C TYR A 190 3.36 16.61 12.25
N ASN A 191 3.38 16.42 13.56
CA ASN A 191 4.59 16.42 14.40
C ASN A 191 5.09 15.00 14.64
#